data_b2c7c2764308adc41b69da91fbdfd560
#
_entry.id   b2c7c2764308adc41b69da91fbdfd560
#
_cell.length_a   1.000
_cell.length_b   1.000
_cell.length_c   1.000
_cell.angle_alpha   90.00
_cell.angle_beta   90.00
_cell.angle_gamma   90.00
#
_symmetry.space_group_name_H-M   'P 1'
#
loop_
_entity.id
_entity.type
_entity.pdbx_description
1 polymer ?
#
loop_
_entity_poly.entity_id
_entity_poly.type
_entity_poly.pdbx_seq_one_letter_code
_entity_poly.pdbx_strand_id
1 'polypeptide(L)'
;MKKLIILFFLGIYAFASIAQETDKIVGVWWNEEKTTKIEVEKKDGKYIGTIIYMIPEKYENGEAPKDDENPDPALRERSLIGLQILDGFVYNADKKEWKDGSIYDPKSGKTYDCYGWLESDDLLKLKGFVAGIRWMGKSSEWYRTTM
;
A
#
# COMPACT_ATOMS: atom_id res chain seq x y z
N MET A 1 -30.82 -27.83 -22.57
CA MET A 1 -29.35 -27.73 -22.62
C MET A 1 -28.83 -26.30 -22.89
N LYS A 2 -29.50 -25.48 -23.70
CA LYS A 2 -29.05 -24.10 -23.99
C LYS A 2 -29.10 -23.13 -22.78
N LYS A 3 -29.97 -23.33 -21.78
CA LYS A 3 -30.09 -22.46 -20.59
C LYS A 3 -28.99 -22.66 -19.56
N LEU A 4 -28.33 -23.80 -19.51
CA LEU A 4 -27.28 -24.10 -18.52
C LEU A 4 -25.95 -23.42 -18.89
N ILE A 5 -25.69 -23.22 -20.19
CA ILE A 5 -24.46 -22.59 -20.69
C ILE A 5 -24.41 -21.08 -20.37
N ILE A 6 -25.58 -20.40 -20.39
CA ILE A 6 -25.67 -18.96 -20.13
C ILE A 6 -25.38 -18.64 -18.64
N LEU A 7 -25.79 -19.49 -17.70
CA LEU A 7 -25.51 -19.34 -16.27
C LEU A 7 -24.02 -19.52 -15.94
N PHE A 8 -23.32 -20.41 -16.67
CA PHE A 8 -21.87 -20.62 -16.48
C PHE A 8 -21.04 -19.43 -16.97
N PHE A 9 -21.43 -18.78 -18.07
CA PHE A 9 -20.78 -17.57 -18.57
C PHE A 9 -20.97 -16.36 -17.66
N LEU A 10 -22.14 -16.16 -17.07
CA LEU A 10 -22.41 -15.08 -16.12
C LEU A 10 -21.56 -15.20 -14.83
N GLY A 11 -21.32 -16.44 -14.36
CA GLY A 11 -20.46 -16.69 -13.21
C GLY A 11 -19.00 -16.31 -13.45
N ILE A 12 -18.46 -16.56 -14.64
CA ILE A 12 -17.08 -16.25 -15.00
C ILE A 12 -16.86 -14.73 -15.07
N TYR A 13 -17.80 -13.95 -15.60
CA TYR A 13 -17.71 -12.49 -15.65
C TYR A 13 -17.72 -11.84 -14.25
N ALA A 14 -18.50 -12.39 -13.31
CA ALA A 14 -18.55 -11.87 -11.94
C ALA A 14 -17.21 -12.07 -11.20
N PHE A 15 -16.56 -13.22 -11.34
CA PHE A 15 -15.26 -13.49 -10.73
C PHE A 15 -14.14 -12.63 -11.32
N ALA A 16 -14.12 -12.40 -12.63
CA ALA A 16 -13.15 -11.54 -13.29
C ALA A 16 -13.29 -10.08 -12.85
N SER A 17 -14.51 -9.59 -12.66
CA SER A 17 -14.79 -8.23 -12.20
C SER A 17 -14.33 -7.99 -10.76
N ILE A 18 -14.51 -8.96 -9.87
CA ILE A 18 -14.05 -8.86 -8.47
C ILE A 18 -12.52 -8.86 -8.41
N ALA A 19 -11.86 -9.75 -9.15
CA ALA A 19 -10.41 -9.81 -9.19
C ALA A 19 -9.79 -8.49 -9.70
N GLN A 20 -10.42 -7.83 -10.67
CA GLN A 20 -9.97 -6.56 -11.20
C GLN A 20 -10.10 -5.42 -10.16
N GLU A 21 -11.15 -5.39 -9.36
CA GLU A 21 -11.32 -4.40 -8.28
C GLU A 21 -10.29 -4.59 -7.16
N THR A 22 -10.04 -5.84 -6.75
CA THR A 22 -9.11 -6.13 -5.65
C THR A 22 -7.68 -5.71 -5.96
N ASP A 23 -7.24 -5.80 -7.20
CA ASP A 23 -5.87 -5.53 -7.62
C ASP A 23 -5.64 -4.07 -8.07
N LYS A 24 -6.65 -3.21 -8.01
CA LYS A 24 -6.51 -1.79 -8.38
C LYS A 24 -5.48 -1.02 -7.55
N ILE A 25 -5.18 -1.45 -6.34
CA ILE A 25 -4.13 -0.83 -5.52
C ILE A 25 -2.71 -1.14 -6.04
N VAL A 26 -2.55 -2.21 -6.82
CA VAL A 26 -1.26 -2.65 -7.37
C VAL A 26 -0.70 -1.60 -8.31
N GLY A 27 0.57 -1.31 -8.18
CA GLY A 27 1.30 -0.34 -8.99
C GLY A 27 2.24 0.54 -8.19
N VAL A 28 2.72 1.59 -8.82
CA VAL A 28 3.68 2.52 -8.23
C VAL A 28 2.98 3.81 -7.83
N TRP A 29 3.29 4.27 -6.62
CA TRP A 29 2.66 5.44 -6.02
C TRP A 29 3.70 6.42 -5.50
N TRP A 30 3.53 7.71 -5.79
CA TRP A 30 4.19 8.76 -5.04
C TRP A 30 3.54 8.93 -3.66
N ASN A 31 4.35 9.11 -2.62
CA ASN A 31 3.83 9.59 -1.34
C ASN A 31 3.27 11.02 -1.48
N GLU A 32 2.56 11.50 -0.46
CA GLU A 32 1.92 12.81 -0.44
C GLU A 32 2.89 13.97 -0.77
N GLU A 33 4.11 13.89 -0.27
CA GLU A 33 5.16 14.89 -0.50
C GLU A 33 5.83 14.76 -1.89
N LYS A 34 5.53 13.72 -2.66
CA LYS A 34 6.18 13.37 -3.94
C LYS A 34 7.70 13.24 -3.85
N THR A 35 8.17 12.73 -2.75
CA THR A 35 9.60 12.51 -2.48
C THR A 35 10.02 11.06 -2.52
N THR A 36 9.05 10.14 -2.46
CA THR A 36 9.27 8.70 -2.35
C THR A 36 8.28 7.95 -3.22
N LYS A 37 8.76 7.00 -4.02
CA LYS A 37 7.89 6.04 -4.73
C LYS A 37 7.82 4.73 -3.97
N ILE A 38 6.59 4.23 -3.86
CA ILE A 38 6.28 2.96 -3.23
C ILE A 38 5.62 2.06 -4.28
N GLU A 39 6.14 0.86 -4.45
CA GLU A 39 5.52 -0.17 -5.26
C GLU A 39 4.62 -1.02 -4.38
N VAL A 40 3.34 -1.08 -4.74
CA VAL A 40 2.36 -1.96 -4.11
C VAL A 40 2.19 -3.19 -4.98
N GLU A 41 2.35 -4.36 -4.39
CA GLU A 41 2.20 -5.65 -5.05
C GLU A 41 1.36 -6.61 -4.21
N LYS A 42 0.84 -7.64 -4.86
CA LYS A 42 0.13 -8.72 -4.20
C LYS A 42 1.09 -9.88 -3.94
N LYS A 43 1.18 -10.31 -2.70
CA LYS A 43 2.01 -11.43 -2.27
C LYS A 43 1.23 -12.31 -1.30
N ASP A 44 1.14 -13.61 -1.62
CA ASP A 44 0.42 -14.60 -0.81
C ASP A 44 -1.02 -14.17 -0.43
N GLY A 45 -1.74 -13.58 -1.40
CA GLY A 45 -3.12 -13.13 -1.24
C GLY A 45 -3.30 -11.83 -0.45
N LYS A 46 -2.21 -11.19 -0.01
CA LYS A 46 -2.20 -9.90 0.67
C LYS A 46 -1.45 -8.86 -0.13
N TYR A 47 -1.67 -7.58 0.17
CA TYR A 47 -0.97 -6.49 -0.48
C TYR A 47 0.10 -5.95 0.45
N ILE A 48 1.29 -5.73 -0.12
CA ILE A 48 2.46 -5.15 0.54
C ILE A 48 2.93 -3.94 -0.26
N GLY A 49 3.70 -3.06 0.36
CA GLY A 49 4.27 -1.89 -0.30
C GLY A 49 5.72 -1.67 0.09
N THR A 50 6.58 -1.50 -0.91
CA THR A 50 8.02 -1.38 -0.75
C THR A 50 8.51 -0.06 -1.32
N ILE A 51 9.37 0.65 -0.61
CA ILE A 51 10.03 1.85 -1.12
C ILE A 51 11.00 1.44 -2.24
N ILE A 52 10.78 1.97 -3.45
CA ILE A 52 11.60 1.66 -4.62
C ILE A 52 12.45 2.84 -5.12
N TYR A 53 12.09 4.06 -4.72
CA TYR A 53 12.79 5.26 -5.14
C TYR A 53 12.57 6.40 -4.14
N MET A 54 13.59 7.21 -3.98
CA MET A 54 13.53 8.50 -3.29
C MET A 54 14.21 9.55 -4.16
N ILE A 55 13.73 10.80 -4.11
CA ILE A 55 14.33 11.89 -4.89
C ILE A 55 15.78 12.14 -4.44
N PRO A 56 16.68 12.63 -5.33
CA PRO A 56 18.10 12.85 -5.02
C PRO A 56 18.35 13.74 -3.80
N GLU A 57 17.46 14.69 -3.53
CA GLU A 57 17.53 15.62 -2.39
C GLU A 57 17.43 14.93 -1.03
N LYS A 58 16.99 13.68 -1.00
CA LYS A 58 16.95 12.84 0.22
C LYS A 58 18.26 12.11 0.50
N TYR A 59 19.18 12.07 -0.49
CA TYR A 59 20.46 11.40 -0.35
C TYR A 59 21.49 12.32 0.32
N GLU A 60 22.31 11.73 1.19
CA GLU A 60 23.44 12.38 1.80
C GLU A 60 24.75 11.73 1.32
N ASN A 61 25.67 12.53 0.78
CA ASN A 61 26.96 12.03 0.24
C ASN A 61 26.80 10.88 -0.77
N GLY A 62 25.69 10.86 -1.55
CA GLY A 62 25.39 9.81 -2.51
C GLY A 62 24.82 8.53 -1.91
N GLU A 63 24.59 8.48 -0.59
CA GLU A 63 23.97 7.36 0.09
C GLU A 63 22.47 7.58 0.28
N ALA A 64 21.69 6.53 0.04
CA ALA A 64 20.26 6.54 0.32
C ALA A 64 20.00 6.69 1.83
N PRO A 65 18.88 7.35 2.22
CA PRO A 65 18.48 7.43 3.63
C PRO A 65 18.40 6.06 4.30
N LYS A 66 18.75 6.03 5.57
CA LYS A 66 18.68 4.84 6.41
C LYS A 66 17.48 4.90 7.35
N ASP A 67 17.18 3.77 7.97
CA ASP A 67 16.09 3.60 8.91
C ASP A 67 16.51 4.02 10.35
N ASP A 68 17.07 5.22 10.46
CA ASP A 68 17.77 5.72 11.65
C ASP A 68 16.90 5.75 12.91
N GLU A 69 15.60 5.97 12.75
CA GLU A 69 14.62 6.04 13.85
C GLU A 69 14.04 4.65 14.23
N ASN A 70 14.55 3.56 13.65
CA ASN A 70 14.05 2.23 13.98
C ASN A 70 14.25 1.94 15.49
N PRO A 71 13.19 1.44 16.18
CA PRO A 71 13.30 1.08 17.61
C PRO A 71 14.33 -0.02 17.87
N ASP A 72 14.57 -0.90 16.88
CA ASP A 72 15.65 -1.87 16.95
C ASP A 72 16.95 -1.27 16.40
N PRO A 73 17.98 -1.04 17.25
CA PRO A 73 19.25 -0.49 16.83
C PRO A 73 19.95 -1.30 15.74
N ALA A 74 19.73 -2.61 15.68
CA ALA A 74 20.33 -3.49 14.66
C ALA A 74 19.81 -3.21 13.24
N LEU A 75 18.65 -2.56 13.11
CA LEU A 75 18.01 -2.24 11.83
C LEU A 75 18.27 -0.81 11.35
N ARG A 76 18.87 0.05 12.15
CA ARG A 76 19.07 1.47 11.83
C ARG A 76 20.01 1.73 10.65
N GLU A 77 20.92 0.81 10.37
CA GLU A 77 21.84 0.93 9.24
C GLU A 77 21.28 0.46 7.90
N ARG A 78 20.07 -0.13 7.88
CA ARG A 78 19.46 -0.58 6.65
C ARG A 78 18.97 0.59 5.80
N SER A 79 19.11 0.48 4.48
CA SER A 79 18.57 1.48 3.54
C SER A 79 17.05 1.54 3.58
N LEU A 80 16.48 2.73 3.41
CA LEU A 80 15.05 2.88 3.14
C LEU A 80 14.65 2.39 1.75
N ILE A 81 15.57 2.40 0.76
CA ILE A 81 15.31 1.80 -0.55
C ILE A 81 15.29 0.28 -0.39
N GLY A 82 14.20 -0.34 -0.84
CA GLY A 82 13.93 -1.76 -0.66
C GLY A 82 13.21 -2.10 0.66
N LEU A 83 12.92 -1.11 1.51
CA LEU A 83 12.20 -1.32 2.75
C LEU A 83 10.71 -1.51 2.50
N GLN A 84 10.15 -2.62 2.97
CA GLN A 84 8.70 -2.84 3.01
C GLN A 84 8.10 -1.98 4.13
N ILE A 85 7.19 -1.07 3.75
CA ILE A 85 6.50 -0.16 4.69
C ILE A 85 5.01 -0.42 4.81
N LEU A 86 4.37 -1.04 3.80
CA LEU A 86 2.99 -1.52 3.90
C LEU A 86 3.00 -3.04 4.02
N ASP A 87 2.20 -3.57 4.92
CA ASP A 87 2.10 -5.01 5.13
C ASP A 87 0.68 -5.47 5.41
N GLY A 88 0.34 -6.64 4.91
CA GLY A 88 -0.79 -7.47 5.32
C GLY A 88 -2.18 -7.01 4.89
N PHE A 89 -2.31 -6.05 3.97
CA PHE A 89 -3.62 -5.55 3.55
C PHE A 89 -4.43 -6.62 2.82
N VAL A 90 -5.73 -6.66 3.10
CA VAL A 90 -6.72 -7.49 2.40
C VAL A 90 -7.87 -6.62 1.89
N TYR A 91 -8.42 -6.96 0.72
CA TYR A 91 -9.53 -6.20 0.15
C TYR A 91 -10.87 -6.57 0.79
N ASN A 92 -11.63 -5.55 1.15
CA ASN A 92 -13.01 -5.67 1.62
C ASN A 92 -13.96 -5.11 0.56
N ALA A 93 -14.66 -5.99 -0.14
CA ALA A 93 -15.56 -5.61 -1.24
C ALA A 93 -16.77 -4.78 -0.77
N ASP A 94 -17.29 -5.03 0.43
CA ASP A 94 -18.46 -4.32 0.97
C ASP A 94 -18.18 -2.83 1.18
N LYS A 95 -16.99 -2.52 1.66
CA LYS A 95 -16.55 -1.14 1.93
C LYS A 95 -15.64 -0.56 0.84
N LYS A 96 -15.26 -1.36 -0.16
CA LYS A 96 -14.31 -0.99 -1.21
C LYS A 96 -13.01 -0.42 -0.64
N GLU A 97 -12.45 -1.09 0.36
CA GLU A 97 -11.22 -0.69 1.04
C GLU A 97 -10.25 -1.85 1.18
N TRP A 98 -8.97 -1.56 1.26
CA TRP A 98 -7.92 -2.48 1.72
C TRP A 98 -7.74 -2.26 3.22
N LYS A 99 -7.94 -3.29 4.02
CA LYS A 99 -7.98 -3.24 5.48
C LYS A 99 -7.03 -4.25 6.12
N ASP A 100 -7.00 -4.23 7.45
CA ASP A 100 -6.24 -5.16 8.31
C ASP A 100 -4.73 -5.13 8.05
N GLY A 101 -4.25 -4.08 7.40
CA GLY A 101 -2.85 -3.86 7.14
C GLY A 101 -2.17 -2.98 8.19
N SER A 102 -0.87 -2.82 8.01
CA SER A 102 -0.05 -1.89 8.78
C SER A 102 0.80 -1.01 7.88
N ILE A 103 1.20 0.15 8.41
CA ILE A 103 2.13 1.05 7.77
C ILE A 103 3.26 1.40 8.75
N TYR A 104 4.50 1.19 8.32
CA TYR A 104 5.69 1.64 9.03
C TYR A 104 6.06 3.05 8.58
N ASP A 105 6.27 3.95 9.52
CA ASP A 105 6.74 5.31 9.28
C ASP A 105 8.22 5.44 9.66
N PRO A 106 9.14 5.47 8.67
CA PRO A 106 10.57 5.59 8.95
C PRO A 106 10.98 6.90 9.64
N LYS A 107 10.17 7.96 9.50
CA LYS A 107 10.45 9.27 10.14
C LYS A 107 10.29 9.22 11.67
N SER A 108 9.44 8.33 12.16
CA SER A 108 9.18 8.18 13.60
C SER A 108 9.59 6.83 14.17
N GLY A 109 9.95 5.87 13.31
CA GLY A 109 10.23 4.49 13.70
C GLY A 109 9.02 3.72 14.22
N LYS A 110 7.79 4.19 13.92
CA LYS A 110 6.55 3.61 14.43
C LYS A 110 5.78 2.87 13.35
N THR A 111 5.11 1.80 13.78
CA THR A 111 4.16 1.06 12.94
C THR A 111 2.74 1.35 13.43
N TYR A 112 1.85 1.62 12.50
CA TYR A 112 0.43 1.90 12.75
C TYR A 112 -0.43 0.85 12.06
N ASP A 113 -1.59 0.54 12.65
CA ASP A 113 -2.67 -0.13 11.93
C ASP A 113 -3.09 0.77 10.77
N CYS A 114 -3.43 0.19 9.62
CA CYS A 114 -3.72 0.98 8.44
C CYS A 114 -4.82 0.36 7.59
N TYR A 115 -5.62 1.21 6.98
CA TYR A 115 -6.49 0.87 5.87
C TYR A 115 -6.41 1.93 4.79
N GLY A 116 -6.82 1.58 3.58
CA GLY A 116 -6.79 2.51 2.45
C GLY A 116 -7.96 2.29 1.49
N TRP A 117 -8.24 3.30 0.69
CA TRP A 117 -9.23 3.25 -0.37
C TRP A 117 -8.80 4.10 -1.55
N LEU A 118 -9.30 3.78 -2.71
CA LEU A 118 -9.10 4.61 -3.90
C LEU A 118 -10.19 5.69 -3.95
N GLU A 119 -9.78 6.94 -3.89
CA GLU A 119 -10.65 8.09 -4.17
C GLU A 119 -10.91 8.21 -5.68
N SER A 120 -9.90 7.87 -6.48
CA SER A 120 -9.94 7.68 -7.92
C SER A 120 -8.91 6.63 -8.33
N ASP A 121 -8.87 6.23 -9.60
CA ASP A 121 -7.87 5.27 -10.07
C ASP A 121 -6.42 5.75 -9.88
N ASP A 122 -6.21 7.07 -9.73
CA ASP A 122 -4.89 7.69 -9.58
C ASP A 122 -4.63 8.29 -8.18
N LEU A 123 -5.60 8.18 -7.25
CA LEU A 123 -5.49 8.72 -5.89
C LEU A 123 -5.84 7.64 -4.85
N LEU A 124 -4.82 7.15 -4.17
CA LEU A 124 -4.93 6.23 -3.03
C LEU A 124 -4.88 7.04 -1.73
N LYS A 125 -5.87 6.85 -0.88
CA LYS A 125 -5.87 7.37 0.48
C LYS A 125 -5.55 6.25 1.46
N LEU A 126 -4.60 6.51 2.35
CA LEU A 126 -4.22 5.62 3.44
C LEU A 126 -4.53 6.31 4.76
N LYS A 127 -5.02 5.57 5.74
CA LYS A 127 -5.26 6.08 7.08
C LYS A 127 -4.63 5.17 8.12
N GLY A 128 -3.56 5.68 8.76
CA GLY A 128 -2.90 5.05 9.89
C GLY A 128 -3.59 5.42 11.20
N PHE A 129 -3.73 4.46 12.11
CA PHE A 129 -4.39 4.65 13.40
C PHE A 129 -3.77 3.73 14.48
N VAL A 130 -4.11 3.96 15.75
CA VAL A 130 -3.63 3.17 16.88
C VAL A 130 -4.80 2.58 17.67
N ALA A 131 -4.54 1.46 18.33
CA ALA A 131 -5.47 0.82 19.27
C ALA A 131 -6.89 0.57 18.68
N GLY A 132 -6.98 0.29 17.38
CA GLY A 132 -8.25 0.03 16.70
C GLY A 132 -9.16 1.26 16.51
N ILE A 133 -8.68 2.46 16.85
CA ILE A 133 -9.48 3.69 16.82
C ILE A 133 -9.34 4.38 15.44
N ARG A 134 -10.04 3.86 14.43
CA ARG A 134 -9.93 4.29 13.03
C ARG A 134 -10.27 5.77 12.80
N TRP A 135 -11.20 6.33 13.56
CA TRP A 135 -11.65 7.72 13.38
C TRP A 135 -10.62 8.76 13.84
N MET A 136 -9.72 8.40 14.77
CA MET A 136 -8.64 9.28 15.27
C MET A 136 -7.34 9.19 14.42
N GLY A 137 -7.33 8.40 13.36
CA GLY A 137 -6.15 8.20 12.54
C GLY A 137 -5.76 9.42 11.69
N LYS A 138 -4.50 9.42 11.21
CA LYS A 138 -3.98 10.39 10.26
C LYS A 138 -4.05 9.83 8.84
N SER A 139 -4.60 10.61 7.92
CA SER A 139 -4.67 10.27 6.49
C SER A 139 -3.47 10.79 5.73
N SER A 140 -3.11 10.08 4.66
CA SER A 140 -2.09 10.44 3.68
C SER A 140 -2.63 10.14 2.28
N GLU A 141 -2.26 10.95 1.30
CA GLU A 141 -2.65 10.84 -0.09
C GLU A 141 -1.49 10.38 -0.94
N TRP A 142 -1.68 9.31 -1.69
CA TRP A 142 -0.67 8.79 -2.59
C TRP A 142 -1.14 8.86 -4.04
N TYR A 143 -0.25 9.28 -4.92
CA TYR A 143 -0.55 9.57 -6.32
C TYR A 143 0.06 8.53 -7.24
N ARG A 144 -0.76 7.91 -8.08
CA ARG A 144 -0.30 6.88 -9.03
C ARG A 144 0.75 7.45 -9.98
N THR A 145 1.77 6.63 -10.25
CA THR A 145 2.85 6.99 -11.16
C THR A 145 3.41 5.73 -11.83
N THR A 146 4.46 5.90 -12.60
CA THR A 146 5.24 4.83 -13.22
C THR A 146 6.67 4.80 -12.64
N MET A 147 7.39 3.74 -12.93
CA MET A 147 8.81 3.58 -12.60
C MET A 147 9.65 4.69 -13.21
#